data_04d779aa04dbf547b4e27573c342ee6b
#
_entry.id   04d779aa04dbf547b4e27573c342ee6b
#
_cell.length_a   1.000
_cell.length_b   1.000
_cell.length_c   1.000
_cell.angle_alpha   90.00
_cell.angle_beta   90.00
_cell.angle_gamma   90.00
#
_symmetry.space_group_name_H-M   'P 1'
#
loop_
_entity.id
_entity.type
_entity.pdbx_description
1 polymer ?
#
loop_
_entity_poly.entity_id
_entity_poly.type
_entity_poly.pdbx_seq_one_letter_code
_entity_poly.pdbx_strand_id
1 'polypeptide(L)'
;MKIFVGTSGFVYDWNEEGTLDWYVENSRLNALELNMSFYRFPFPNQVKAWARKGNNLRWIVKVNRFITHVFKLGERAFRTWEKFHILFEPLDNIIDFYLFQLPPSTSPNSADRIEKFFKKTKLGSRFALEWRNEKWFADEWIKWANENGITLVSVDAPELPRTIFCINSIVYVRMHGRTGWYSHDYSEEELREVAHKIFRASPERAYVMFNNNHGMLSNGRRMKEILEKLTKKQKTLNNTN
;
A
#
# COMPACT_ATOMS: atom_id res chain seq x y z
N MET A 1 10.37 -7.28 13.15
CA MET A 1 9.61 -6.60 12.08
C MET A 1 10.44 -6.50 10.81
N LYS A 2 9.90 -6.91 9.65
CA LYS A 2 10.45 -6.63 8.31
C LYS A 2 9.87 -5.31 7.79
N ILE A 3 10.71 -4.46 7.21
CA ILE A 3 10.33 -3.09 6.81
C ILE A 3 10.41 -2.97 5.29
N PHE A 4 9.33 -2.49 4.68
CA PHE A 4 9.21 -2.21 3.27
C PHE A 4 8.73 -0.77 3.07
N VAL A 5 9.56 0.05 2.47
CA VAL A 5 9.24 1.45 2.20
C VAL A 5 9.40 1.71 0.71
N GLY A 6 8.45 2.43 0.15
CA GLY A 6 8.40 2.73 -1.27
C GLY A 6 7.58 3.97 -1.61
N THR A 7 7.44 4.20 -2.90
CA THR A 7 6.67 5.31 -3.47
C THR A 7 5.50 4.80 -4.30
N SER A 8 4.46 5.61 -4.45
CA SER A 8 3.31 5.34 -5.32
C SER A 8 3.62 5.74 -6.77
N GLY A 9 4.46 4.94 -7.41
CA GLY A 9 5.02 5.18 -8.74
C GLY A 9 6.49 5.59 -8.67
N PHE A 10 7.12 5.60 -9.83
CA PHE A 10 8.55 5.92 -9.97
C PHE A 10 8.84 6.98 -11.06
N VAL A 11 7.84 7.45 -11.77
CA VAL A 11 7.98 8.46 -12.83
C VAL A 11 7.59 9.82 -12.26
N TYR A 12 8.54 10.44 -11.58
CA TYR A 12 8.43 11.77 -10.94
C TYR A 12 9.75 12.52 -11.11
N ASP A 13 9.72 13.83 -10.89
CA ASP A 13 10.87 14.74 -11.09
C ASP A 13 12.13 14.32 -10.31
N TRP A 14 11.97 13.68 -9.16
CA TRP A 14 13.08 13.17 -8.35
C TRP A 14 13.75 11.90 -8.94
N ASN A 15 13.16 11.30 -9.97
CA ASN A 15 13.75 10.21 -10.74
C ASN A 15 14.28 10.78 -12.05
N GLU A 16 15.57 11.10 -12.08
CA GLU A 16 16.23 11.83 -13.16
C GLU A 16 16.05 11.22 -14.54
N GLU A 17 15.95 9.89 -14.61
CA GLU A 17 15.75 9.16 -15.87
C GLU A 17 14.27 8.80 -16.13
N GLY A 18 13.40 8.94 -15.12
CA GLY A 18 12.02 8.46 -15.19
C GLY A 18 11.88 6.94 -15.37
N THR A 19 12.95 6.17 -15.10
CA THR A 19 13.01 4.72 -15.36
C THR A 19 12.90 3.90 -14.08
N LEU A 20 12.47 2.62 -14.23
CA LEU A 20 12.49 1.68 -13.11
C LEU A 20 13.94 1.30 -12.72
N ASP A 21 14.84 1.26 -13.69
CA ASP A 21 16.27 0.95 -13.45
C ASP A 21 16.86 1.99 -12.49
N TRP A 22 16.65 3.26 -12.78
CA TRP A 22 17.06 4.33 -11.87
C TRP A 22 16.47 4.18 -10.46
N TYR A 23 15.17 3.85 -10.37
CA TYR A 23 14.51 3.65 -9.08
C TYR A 23 15.16 2.52 -8.27
N VAL A 24 15.42 1.40 -8.91
CA VAL A 24 16.08 0.23 -8.28
C VAL A 24 17.48 0.57 -7.78
N GLU A 25 18.24 1.29 -8.57
CA GLU A 25 19.65 1.59 -8.29
C GLU A 25 19.82 2.77 -7.32
N ASN A 26 18.99 3.81 -7.44
CA ASN A 26 19.22 5.09 -6.79
C ASN A 26 18.24 5.42 -5.66
N SER A 27 17.03 4.84 -5.61
CA SER A 27 16.03 5.23 -4.61
C SER A 27 16.41 4.87 -3.17
N ARG A 28 17.20 3.82 -2.96
CA ARG A 28 17.49 3.19 -1.65
C ARG A 28 16.24 2.64 -0.95
N LEU A 29 15.13 2.53 -1.67
CA LEU A 29 13.87 1.96 -1.21
C LEU A 29 13.80 0.48 -1.63
N ASN A 30 12.95 -0.29 -0.97
CA ASN A 30 12.84 -1.74 -1.19
C ASN A 30 11.43 -2.21 -1.54
N ALA A 31 10.52 -1.26 -1.77
CA ALA A 31 9.18 -1.53 -2.25
C ALA A 31 8.74 -0.50 -3.29
N LEU A 32 7.73 -0.86 -4.07
CA LEU A 32 7.12 0.02 -5.08
C LEU A 32 5.63 -0.26 -5.19
N GLU A 33 4.82 0.79 -5.14
CA GLU A 33 3.39 0.73 -5.42
C GLU A 33 3.13 1.19 -6.86
N LEU A 34 2.61 0.30 -7.70
CA LEU A 34 2.29 0.59 -9.09
C LEU A 34 0.94 1.31 -9.18
N ASN A 35 0.97 2.64 -9.25
CA ASN A 35 -0.24 3.47 -9.25
C ASN A 35 -0.85 3.63 -10.66
N MET A 36 -0.02 3.55 -11.73
CA MET A 36 -0.50 3.70 -13.12
C MET A 36 -1.53 2.64 -13.53
N SER A 37 -1.45 1.45 -12.96
CA SER A 37 -2.39 0.35 -13.23
C SER A 37 -3.84 0.68 -12.84
N PHE A 38 -4.04 1.65 -11.97
CA PHE A 38 -5.35 2.19 -11.62
C PHE A 38 -6.03 2.86 -12.83
N TYR A 39 -5.27 3.55 -13.65
CA TYR A 39 -5.80 4.34 -14.78
C TYR A 39 -5.89 3.52 -16.07
N ARG A 40 -4.93 2.64 -16.32
CA ARG A 40 -4.87 1.81 -17.52
C ARG A 40 -4.25 0.44 -17.23
N PHE A 41 -4.65 -0.57 -17.99
CA PHE A 41 -3.96 -1.85 -17.99
C PHE A 41 -2.58 -1.67 -18.64
N PRO A 42 -1.50 -2.13 -17.98
CA PRO A 42 -0.19 -2.13 -18.61
C PRO A 42 -0.14 -3.12 -19.78
N PHE A 43 0.79 -2.90 -20.69
CA PHE A 43 1.05 -3.89 -21.74
C PHE A 43 1.76 -5.13 -21.15
N PRO A 44 1.50 -6.35 -21.67
CA PRO A 44 2.15 -7.57 -21.17
C PRO A 44 3.68 -7.48 -21.13
N ASN A 45 4.29 -6.85 -22.15
CA ASN A 45 5.75 -6.67 -22.20
C ASN A 45 6.27 -5.71 -21.12
N GLN A 46 5.46 -4.72 -20.68
CA GLN A 46 5.83 -3.87 -19.55
C GLN A 46 5.89 -4.68 -18.25
N VAL A 47 4.88 -5.54 -18.00
CA VAL A 47 4.86 -6.36 -16.78
C VAL A 47 6.04 -7.33 -16.75
N LYS A 48 6.37 -7.99 -17.89
CA LYS A 48 7.55 -8.83 -18.01
C LYS A 48 8.86 -8.06 -17.77
N ALA A 49 8.96 -6.84 -18.29
CA ALA A 49 10.12 -5.99 -18.05
C ALA A 49 10.25 -5.61 -16.58
N TRP A 50 9.15 -5.25 -15.91
CA TRP A 50 9.13 -4.93 -14.49
C TRP A 50 9.50 -6.13 -13.62
N ALA A 51 9.02 -7.33 -13.94
CA ALA A 51 9.37 -8.56 -13.24
C ALA A 51 10.89 -8.84 -13.27
N ARG A 52 11.53 -8.57 -14.39
CA ARG A 52 12.96 -8.75 -14.56
C ARG A 52 13.77 -7.65 -13.86
N LYS A 53 13.41 -6.37 -14.10
CA LYS A 53 14.16 -5.21 -13.63
C LYS A 53 13.95 -4.91 -12.15
N GLY A 54 12.73 -5.10 -11.64
CA GLY A 54 12.33 -4.83 -10.26
C GLY A 54 12.24 -6.06 -9.38
N ASN A 55 12.99 -7.12 -9.66
CA ASN A 55 12.95 -8.40 -8.94
C ASN A 55 13.43 -8.30 -7.48
N ASN A 56 14.21 -7.27 -7.14
CA ASN A 56 14.69 -6.99 -5.79
C ASN A 56 13.70 -6.15 -4.95
N LEU A 57 12.63 -5.65 -5.57
CA LEU A 57 11.60 -4.88 -4.88
C LEU A 57 10.43 -5.78 -4.45
N ARG A 58 9.74 -5.36 -3.38
CA ARG A 58 8.40 -5.87 -3.09
C ARG A 58 7.37 -4.95 -3.74
N TRP A 59 6.44 -5.55 -4.47
CA TRP A 59 5.48 -4.81 -5.27
C TRP A 59 4.11 -4.78 -4.63
N ILE A 60 3.45 -3.65 -4.82
CA ILE A 60 2.02 -3.47 -4.56
C ILE A 60 1.39 -2.99 -5.86
N VAL A 61 0.33 -3.64 -6.29
CA VAL A 61 -0.36 -3.27 -7.53
C VAL A 61 -1.69 -2.64 -7.21
N LYS A 62 -1.86 -1.36 -7.51
CA LYS A 62 -3.14 -0.68 -7.35
C LYS A 62 -4.11 -1.15 -8.41
N VAL A 63 -5.22 -1.74 -7.96
CA VAL A 63 -6.21 -2.35 -8.83
C VAL A 63 -6.92 -1.29 -9.68
N ASN A 64 -7.22 -1.65 -10.93
CA ASN A 64 -7.78 -0.75 -11.91
C ASN A 64 -9.13 -0.15 -11.48
N ARG A 65 -9.34 1.14 -11.79
CA ARG A 65 -10.55 1.90 -11.42
C ARG A 65 -11.86 1.29 -11.91
N PHE A 66 -11.85 0.58 -13.02
CA PHE A 66 -13.06 -0.12 -13.49
C PHE A 66 -13.56 -1.13 -12.48
N ILE A 67 -12.65 -1.82 -11.78
CA ILE A 67 -12.98 -2.83 -10.77
C ILE A 67 -13.59 -2.17 -9.52
N THR A 68 -12.89 -1.15 -8.98
CA THR A 68 -13.23 -0.57 -7.68
C THR A 68 -14.25 0.59 -7.77
N HIS A 69 -14.13 1.46 -8.78
CA HIS A 69 -14.90 2.69 -8.88
C HIS A 69 -16.11 2.57 -9.83
N VAL A 70 -15.93 1.95 -11.00
CA VAL A 70 -16.98 1.86 -12.02
C VAL A 70 -17.91 0.67 -11.72
N PHE A 71 -17.36 -0.53 -11.61
CA PHE A 71 -18.13 -1.75 -11.37
C PHE A 71 -18.30 -2.09 -9.88
N LYS A 72 -17.71 -1.27 -8.99
CA LYS A 72 -17.91 -1.26 -7.54
C LYS A 72 -17.86 -2.66 -6.90
N LEU A 73 -16.88 -3.48 -7.31
CA LEU A 73 -16.67 -4.85 -6.83
C LEU A 73 -17.88 -5.79 -7.04
N GLY A 74 -18.71 -5.54 -8.07
CA GLY A 74 -19.80 -6.43 -8.48
C GLY A 74 -19.34 -7.53 -9.45
N GLU A 75 -20.29 -8.24 -10.08
CA GLU A 75 -19.99 -9.36 -10.97
C GLU A 75 -19.17 -8.95 -12.20
N ARG A 76 -19.46 -7.80 -12.79
CA ARG A 76 -18.65 -7.23 -13.91
C ARG A 76 -17.23 -6.89 -13.46
N ALA A 77 -17.06 -6.45 -12.20
CA ALA A 77 -15.75 -6.18 -11.62
C ALA A 77 -14.92 -7.44 -11.54
N PHE A 78 -15.53 -8.59 -11.21
CA PHE A 78 -14.81 -9.86 -11.07
C PHE A 78 -14.24 -10.33 -12.41
N ARG A 79 -15.01 -10.30 -13.49
CA ARG A 79 -14.51 -10.61 -14.84
C ARG A 79 -13.36 -9.69 -15.30
N THR A 80 -13.43 -8.43 -14.87
CA THR A 80 -12.36 -7.46 -15.16
C THR A 80 -11.12 -7.74 -14.31
N TRP A 81 -11.32 -8.13 -13.06
CA TRP A 81 -10.26 -8.57 -12.14
C TRP A 81 -9.49 -9.78 -12.67
N GLU A 82 -10.18 -10.81 -13.15
CA GLU A 82 -9.53 -12.00 -13.71
C GLU A 82 -8.55 -11.62 -14.84
N LYS A 83 -9.01 -10.78 -15.79
CA LYS A 83 -8.15 -10.28 -16.87
C LYS A 83 -6.99 -9.45 -16.36
N PHE A 84 -7.23 -8.62 -15.34
CA PHE A 84 -6.21 -7.78 -14.72
C PHE A 84 -5.18 -8.63 -13.98
N HIS A 85 -5.62 -9.60 -13.19
CA HIS A 85 -4.75 -10.46 -12.38
C HIS A 85 -3.84 -11.33 -13.26
N ILE A 86 -4.38 -11.98 -14.28
CA ILE A 86 -3.60 -12.78 -15.26
C ILE A 86 -2.48 -11.95 -15.90
N LEU A 87 -2.74 -10.67 -16.17
CA LEU A 87 -1.73 -9.80 -16.76
C LEU A 87 -0.49 -9.64 -15.87
N PHE A 88 -0.66 -9.71 -14.54
CA PHE A 88 0.41 -9.57 -13.56
C PHE A 88 1.09 -10.90 -13.17
N GLU A 89 0.67 -12.04 -13.76
CA GLU A 89 1.26 -13.35 -13.46
C GLU A 89 2.81 -13.36 -13.52
N PRO A 90 3.49 -12.72 -14.51
CA PRO A 90 4.95 -12.69 -14.55
C PRO A 90 5.61 -11.99 -13.33
N LEU A 91 4.87 -11.14 -12.62
CA LEU A 91 5.34 -10.36 -11.48
C LEU A 91 4.82 -10.92 -10.14
N ASP A 92 3.87 -11.88 -10.16
CA ASP A 92 3.04 -12.25 -9.02
C ASP A 92 3.82 -12.76 -7.81
N ASN A 93 4.95 -13.43 -8.01
CA ASN A 93 5.81 -13.95 -6.94
C ASN A 93 6.46 -12.87 -6.06
N ILE A 94 6.52 -11.65 -6.54
CA ILE A 94 7.07 -10.49 -5.81
C ILE A 94 6.01 -9.41 -5.52
N ILE A 95 4.74 -9.64 -5.88
CA ILE A 95 3.62 -8.81 -5.47
C ILE A 95 3.16 -9.24 -4.08
N ASP A 96 3.28 -8.34 -3.10
CA ASP A 96 2.77 -8.59 -1.74
C ASP A 96 1.29 -8.25 -1.62
N PHE A 97 0.81 -7.22 -2.31
CA PHE A 97 -0.59 -6.80 -2.26
C PHE A 97 -1.14 -6.36 -3.60
N TYR A 98 -2.43 -6.66 -3.79
CA TYR A 98 -3.30 -5.96 -4.72
C TYR A 98 -4.13 -4.94 -3.92
N LEU A 99 -3.92 -3.65 -4.20
CA LEU A 99 -4.54 -2.54 -3.48
C LEU A 99 -5.91 -2.19 -4.09
N PHE A 100 -6.97 -2.51 -3.37
CA PHE A 100 -8.35 -2.15 -3.69
C PHE A 100 -8.75 -0.87 -2.95
N GLN A 101 -8.43 0.28 -3.52
CA GLN A 101 -8.89 1.56 -2.98
C GLN A 101 -10.34 1.80 -3.35
N LEU A 102 -11.21 2.06 -2.38
CA LEU A 102 -12.62 2.37 -2.59
C LEU A 102 -12.81 3.86 -2.84
N PRO A 103 -13.79 4.27 -3.67
CA PRO A 103 -14.17 5.67 -3.77
C PRO A 103 -14.85 6.17 -2.48
N PRO A 104 -14.82 7.49 -2.19
CA PRO A 104 -15.48 8.08 -1.01
C PRO A 104 -16.98 7.76 -0.92
N SER A 105 -17.64 7.54 -2.05
CA SER A 105 -19.07 7.18 -2.13
C SER A 105 -19.39 5.75 -1.67
N THR A 106 -18.37 4.90 -1.45
CA THR A 106 -18.57 3.51 -1.01
C THR A 106 -18.63 3.46 0.51
N SER A 107 -19.83 3.34 1.06
CA SER A 107 -20.08 3.21 2.49
C SER A 107 -20.12 1.74 2.94
N PRO A 108 -20.19 1.47 4.26
CA PRO A 108 -20.33 0.13 4.85
C PRO A 108 -21.52 -0.71 4.34
N ASN A 109 -22.56 -0.09 3.84
CA ASN A 109 -23.66 -0.83 3.16
C ASN A 109 -23.16 -1.71 1.99
N SER A 110 -21.89 -1.59 1.62
CA SER A 110 -21.26 -2.40 0.59
C SER A 110 -20.45 -3.58 1.13
N ALA A 111 -20.43 -3.81 2.45
CA ALA A 111 -19.60 -4.83 3.10
C ALA A 111 -19.80 -6.22 2.50
N ASP A 112 -21.05 -6.69 2.40
CA ASP A 112 -21.38 -8.01 1.84
C ASP A 112 -20.87 -8.19 0.40
N ARG A 113 -20.98 -7.14 -0.41
CA ARG A 113 -20.50 -7.17 -1.80
C ARG A 113 -18.96 -7.25 -1.85
N ILE A 114 -18.27 -6.48 -0.99
CA ILE A 114 -16.81 -6.50 -0.88
C ILE A 114 -16.35 -7.87 -0.41
N GLU A 115 -16.99 -8.45 0.59
CA GLU A 115 -16.67 -9.77 1.12
C GLU A 115 -16.86 -10.88 0.07
N LYS A 116 -17.98 -10.86 -0.67
CA LYS A 116 -18.22 -11.79 -1.78
C LYS A 116 -17.15 -11.66 -2.86
N PHE A 117 -16.76 -10.45 -3.21
CA PHE A 117 -15.71 -10.20 -4.18
C PHE A 117 -14.34 -10.68 -3.66
N PHE A 118 -14.00 -10.34 -2.43
CA PHE A 118 -12.78 -10.78 -1.74
C PHE A 118 -12.64 -12.32 -1.79
N LYS A 119 -13.66 -13.04 -1.35
CA LYS A 119 -13.67 -14.52 -1.35
C LYS A 119 -13.45 -15.10 -2.75
N LYS A 120 -14.05 -14.50 -3.79
CA LYS A 120 -13.85 -14.92 -5.19
C LYS A 120 -12.42 -14.71 -5.67
N THR A 121 -11.71 -13.66 -5.20
CA THR A 121 -10.33 -13.38 -5.64
C THR A 121 -9.32 -14.41 -5.18
N LYS A 122 -9.59 -15.12 -4.08
CA LYS A 122 -8.68 -16.08 -3.41
C LYS A 122 -7.31 -15.48 -3.03
N LEU A 123 -7.22 -14.17 -2.89
CA LEU A 123 -5.97 -13.48 -2.55
C LEU A 123 -5.55 -13.62 -1.08
N GLY A 124 -6.50 -13.94 -0.18
CA GLY A 124 -6.23 -13.92 1.25
C GLY A 124 -5.68 -12.56 1.73
N SER A 125 -4.65 -12.58 2.56
CA SER A 125 -4.03 -11.35 3.09
C SER A 125 -3.38 -10.45 2.03
N ARG A 126 -3.22 -10.92 0.78
CA ARG A 126 -2.74 -10.09 -0.34
C ARG A 126 -3.82 -9.11 -0.85
N PHE A 127 -5.07 -9.27 -0.42
CA PHE A 127 -6.14 -8.32 -0.69
C PHE A 127 -6.02 -7.15 0.28
N ALA A 128 -5.49 -6.02 -0.16
CA ALA A 128 -5.36 -4.82 0.64
C ALA A 128 -6.50 -3.85 0.32
N LEU A 129 -7.28 -3.49 1.34
CA LEU A 129 -8.47 -2.65 1.21
C LEU A 129 -8.23 -1.27 1.82
N GLU A 130 -8.34 -0.23 0.99
CA GLU A 130 -8.23 1.16 1.44
C GLU A 130 -9.59 1.85 1.44
N TRP A 131 -10.00 2.33 2.60
CA TRP A 131 -11.21 3.10 2.81
C TRP A 131 -11.01 4.59 2.54
N ARG A 132 -12.04 5.23 1.99
CA ARG A 132 -12.09 6.67 1.73
C ARG A 132 -13.37 7.33 2.25
N ASN A 133 -14.21 6.59 2.97
CA ASN A 133 -15.42 7.06 3.61
C ASN A 133 -15.28 6.86 5.12
N GLU A 134 -15.49 7.92 5.89
CA GLU A 134 -15.27 7.92 7.35
C GLU A 134 -16.09 6.87 8.10
N LYS A 135 -17.27 6.52 7.59
CA LYS A 135 -18.15 5.52 8.23
C LYS A 135 -17.52 4.13 8.36
N TRP A 136 -16.45 3.85 7.61
CA TRP A 136 -15.72 2.60 7.72
C TRP A 136 -14.78 2.53 8.92
N PHE A 137 -14.44 3.65 9.54
CA PHE A 137 -13.45 3.70 10.63
C PHE A 137 -14.04 3.37 12.02
N ALA A 138 -15.28 2.88 12.09
CA ALA A 138 -15.86 2.36 13.30
C ALA A 138 -15.31 0.95 13.63
N ASP A 139 -15.22 0.62 14.92
CA ASP A 139 -14.60 -0.63 15.42
C ASP A 139 -15.23 -1.90 14.82
N GLU A 140 -16.53 -1.88 14.56
CA GLU A 140 -17.25 -2.99 13.94
C GLU A 140 -16.69 -3.36 12.57
N TRP A 141 -16.25 -2.38 11.76
CA TRP A 141 -15.71 -2.62 10.43
C TRP A 141 -14.25 -3.05 10.48
N ILE A 142 -13.51 -2.60 11.47
CA ILE A 142 -12.14 -3.09 11.72
C ILE A 142 -12.21 -4.57 12.13
N LYS A 143 -13.16 -4.92 13.00
CA LYS A 143 -13.43 -6.30 13.40
C LYS A 143 -13.85 -7.16 12.20
N TRP A 144 -14.79 -6.68 11.39
CA TRP A 144 -15.22 -7.34 10.16
C TRP A 144 -14.05 -7.66 9.21
N ALA A 145 -13.15 -6.70 8.98
CA ALA A 145 -12.00 -6.91 8.12
C ALA A 145 -11.04 -7.95 8.71
N ASN A 146 -10.81 -7.91 10.03
CA ASN A 146 -9.96 -8.87 10.72
C ASN A 146 -10.54 -10.30 10.67
N GLU A 147 -11.83 -10.48 10.91
CA GLU A 147 -12.52 -11.76 10.86
C GLU A 147 -12.49 -12.38 9.45
N ASN A 148 -12.52 -11.55 8.41
CA ASN A 148 -12.38 -12.00 7.03
C ASN A 148 -10.92 -12.17 6.58
N GLY A 149 -9.92 -11.74 7.36
CA GLY A 149 -8.51 -11.77 6.97
C GLY A 149 -8.13 -10.76 5.88
N ILE A 150 -8.94 -9.70 5.71
CA ILE A 150 -8.68 -8.61 4.77
C ILE A 150 -7.63 -7.67 5.35
N THR A 151 -6.54 -7.44 4.64
CA THR A 151 -5.53 -6.45 5.06
C THR A 151 -6.07 -5.03 4.87
N LEU A 152 -6.27 -4.30 5.98
CA LEU A 152 -6.67 -2.89 5.92
C LEU A 152 -5.47 -2.00 5.67
N VAL A 153 -5.67 -1.00 4.82
CA VAL A 153 -4.68 0.04 4.54
C VAL A 153 -4.93 1.23 5.43
N SER A 154 -3.97 1.54 6.28
CA SER A 154 -3.94 2.77 7.06
C SER A 154 -3.64 3.95 6.13
N VAL A 155 -4.26 5.10 6.37
CA VAL A 155 -4.03 6.29 5.57
C VAL A 155 -3.58 7.44 6.46
N ASP A 156 -2.53 8.15 6.08
CA ASP A 156 -2.20 9.46 6.63
C ASP A 156 -2.62 10.50 5.59
N ALA A 157 -3.76 11.14 5.86
CA ALA A 157 -4.45 12.05 4.94
C ALA A 157 -5.15 13.17 5.69
N PRO A 158 -5.47 14.32 5.06
CA PRO A 158 -6.03 15.48 5.75
C PRO A 158 -7.35 15.21 6.46
N GLU A 159 -8.27 14.51 5.81
CA GLU A 159 -9.69 14.42 6.18
C GLU A 159 -10.10 13.04 6.73
N LEU A 160 -9.15 12.13 6.90
CA LEU A 160 -9.43 10.78 7.36
C LEU A 160 -8.75 10.49 8.69
N PRO A 161 -9.33 9.62 9.53
CA PRO A 161 -8.67 9.14 10.74
C PRO A 161 -7.32 8.51 10.43
N ARG A 162 -6.27 8.97 11.14
CA ARG A 162 -4.89 8.46 10.99
C ARG A 162 -4.67 7.23 11.89
N THR A 163 -5.59 6.28 11.77
CA THR A 163 -5.55 5.02 12.51
C THR A 163 -4.54 4.07 11.86
N ILE A 164 -3.71 3.43 12.68
CA ILE A 164 -2.84 2.35 12.22
C ILE A 164 -3.54 1.02 12.44
N PHE A 165 -3.87 0.34 11.36
CA PHE A 165 -4.43 -1.01 11.37
C PHE A 165 -3.29 -2.03 11.34
N CYS A 166 -3.38 -3.05 12.22
CA CYS A 166 -2.51 -4.22 12.19
C CYS A 166 -3.39 -5.46 12.06
N ILE A 167 -3.47 -6.01 10.87
CA ILE A 167 -4.25 -7.22 10.56
C ILE A 167 -3.32 -8.25 9.95
N ASN A 168 -3.48 -9.52 10.31
CA ASN A 168 -2.58 -10.60 9.87
C ASN A 168 -1.09 -10.35 10.19
N SER A 169 -0.80 -9.68 11.30
CA SER A 169 0.55 -9.21 11.68
C SER A 169 1.18 -8.27 10.62
N ILE A 170 0.35 -7.59 9.84
CA ILE A 170 0.75 -6.66 8.79
C ILE A 170 0.24 -5.26 9.12
N VAL A 171 1.12 -4.28 8.97
CA VAL A 171 0.75 -2.87 8.87
C VAL A 171 1.07 -2.39 7.46
N TYR A 172 0.07 -1.83 6.77
CA TYR A 172 0.27 -1.17 5.49
C TYR A 172 -0.26 0.27 5.58
N VAL A 173 0.62 1.25 5.44
CA VAL A 173 0.32 2.68 5.56
C VAL A 173 0.57 3.38 4.21
N ARG A 174 -0.36 4.22 3.79
CA ARG A 174 -0.20 5.13 2.66
C ARG A 174 -0.15 6.57 3.14
N MET A 175 0.95 7.25 2.84
CA MET A 175 1.28 8.61 3.25
C MET A 175 0.85 9.60 2.16
N HIS A 176 -0.36 10.16 2.29
CA HIS A 176 -0.94 11.06 1.27
C HIS A 176 -0.72 12.54 1.53
N GLY A 177 -0.36 12.90 2.78
CA GLY A 177 -0.18 14.27 3.20
C GLY A 177 -1.14 14.69 4.32
N ARG A 178 -0.80 15.73 5.06
CA ARG A 178 -1.56 16.24 6.21
C ARG A 178 -2.22 17.58 5.98
N THR A 179 -1.54 18.47 5.26
CA THR A 179 -2.04 19.82 4.93
C THR A 179 -2.80 19.86 3.60
N GLY A 180 -2.58 18.89 2.75
CA GLY A 180 -3.25 18.75 1.45
C GLY A 180 -2.98 17.37 0.86
N TRP A 181 -3.93 16.86 0.10
CA TRP A 181 -3.80 15.60 -0.62
C TRP A 181 -2.65 15.69 -1.64
N TYR A 182 -1.70 14.75 -1.54
CA TYR A 182 -0.59 14.54 -2.47
C TYR A 182 0.46 15.67 -2.56
N SER A 183 0.39 16.70 -1.72
CA SER A 183 1.26 17.89 -1.81
C SER A 183 2.01 18.24 -0.53
N HIS A 184 1.88 17.45 0.52
CA HIS A 184 2.51 17.68 1.82
C HIS A 184 3.92 17.11 1.87
N ASP A 185 4.89 17.90 2.32
CA ASP A 185 6.22 17.41 2.68
C ASP A 185 6.26 17.13 4.19
N TYR A 186 6.49 15.85 4.55
CA TYR A 186 6.43 15.42 5.94
C TYR A 186 7.63 15.88 6.74
N SER A 187 7.39 16.53 7.88
CA SER A 187 8.43 16.86 8.83
C SER A 187 9.02 15.61 9.50
N GLU A 188 10.19 15.77 10.12
CA GLU A 188 10.85 14.72 10.89
C GLU A 188 9.94 14.22 12.04
N GLU A 189 9.25 15.12 12.72
CA GLU A 189 8.34 14.84 13.83
C GLU A 189 7.14 14.01 13.37
N GLU A 190 6.55 14.37 12.23
CA GLU A 190 5.42 13.65 11.65
C GLU A 190 5.82 12.23 11.22
N LEU A 191 7.00 12.08 10.58
CA LEU A 191 7.52 10.77 10.22
C LEU A 191 7.78 9.90 11.46
N ARG A 192 8.37 10.48 12.52
CA ARG A 192 8.59 9.79 13.80
C ARG A 192 7.28 9.39 14.47
N GLU A 193 6.27 10.26 14.47
CA GLU A 193 4.95 9.93 15.03
C GLU A 193 4.38 8.67 14.36
N VAL A 194 4.35 8.63 13.02
CA VAL A 194 3.83 7.48 12.27
C VAL A 194 4.69 6.24 12.52
N ALA A 195 6.01 6.37 12.50
CA ALA A 195 6.92 5.26 12.75
C ALA A 195 6.73 4.66 14.15
N HIS A 196 6.51 5.49 15.18
CA HIS A 196 6.23 5.02 16.54
C HIS A 196 4.86 4.32 16.64
N LYS A 197 3.82 4.81 15.94
CA LYS A 197 2.52 4.13 15.87
C LYS A 197 2.66 2.74 15.23
N ILE A 198 3.39 2.64 14.13
CA ILE A 198 3.69 1.36 13.45
C ILE A 198 4.44 0.43 14.41
N PHE A 199 5.48 0.94 15.08
CA PHE A 199 6.30 0.17 15.99
C PHE A 199 5.49 -0.37 17.18
N ARG A 200 4.59 0.44 17.77
CA ARG A 200 3.70 0.03 18.88
C ARG A 200 2.69 -1.04 18.44
N ALA A 201 2.23 -1.02 17.21
CA ALA A 201 1.35 -2.06 16.67
C ALA A 201 2.05 -3.41 16.51
N SER A 202 3.38 -3.44 16.64
CA SER A 202 4.23 -4.65 16.68
C SER A 202 4.00 -5.65 15.53
N PRO A 203 3.94 -5.21 14.26
CA PRO A 203 3.70 -6.12 13.15
C PRO A 203 4.94 -6.96 12.84
N GLU A 204 4.72 -8.12 12.19
CA GLU A 204 5.81 -8.87 11.57
C GLU A 204 6.34 -8.17 10.32
N ARG A 205 5.45 -7.53 9.55
CA ARG A 205 5.76 -6.80 8.31
C ARG A 205 5.10 -5.43 8.31
N ALA A 206 5.88 -4.40 8.02
CA ALA A 206 5.40 -3.03 7.86
C ALA A 206 5.69 -2.52 6.45
N TYR A 207 4.67 -2.02 5.78
CA TYR A 207 4.73 -1.39 4.46
C TYR A 207 4.35 0.07 4.58
N VAL A 208 5.20 0.98 4.11
CA VAL A 208 4.92 2.42 4.10
C VAL A 208 5.12 2.95 2.69
N MET A 209 4.02 3.36 2.04
CA MET A 209 4.03 3.86 0.67
C MET A 209 3.72 5.36 0.65
N PHE A 210 4.67 6.12 0.14
CA PHE A 210 4.54 7.56 0.00
C PHE A 210 3.82 7.92 -1.30
N ASN A 211 2.81 8.77 -1.18
CA ASN A 211 2.00 9.28 -2.28
C ASN A 211 1.78 10.80 -2.15
N ASN A 212 2.87 11.53 -1.92
CA ASN A 212 2.92 12.97 -1.68
C ASN A 212 3.84 13.69 -2.69
N ASN A 213 3.76 13.30 -3.97
CA ASN A 213 4.45 13.91 -5.12
C ASN A 213 5.98 14.07 -4.91
N HIS A 214 6.46 15.31 -4.88
CA HIS A 214 7.88 15.63 -4.83
C HIS A 214 8.59 15.15 -3.55
N GLY A 215 7.86 15.08 -2.42
CA GLY A 215 8.40 14.60 -1.13
C GLY A 215 8.54 13.09 -1.02
N MET A 216 8.03 12.29 -1.97
CA MET A 216 7.96 10.84 -1.81
C MET A 216 9.32 10.18 -1.57
N LEU A 217 10.33 10.56 -2.31
CA LEU A 217 11.64 9.93 -2.23
C LEU A 217 12.38 10.30 -0.93
N SER A 218 12.44 11.58 -0.60
CA SER A 218 13.09 12.08 0.62
C SER A 218 12.43 11.56 1.88
N ASN A 219 11.10 11.69 1.95
CA ASN A 219 10.31 11.19 3.08
C ASN A 219 10.39 9.66 3.20
N GLY A 220 10.37 8.94 2.08
CA GLY A 220 10.50 7.48 2.07
C GLY A 220 11.85 7.02 2.61
N ARG A 221 12.96 7.62 2.15
CA ARG A 221 14.31 7.34 2.68
C ARG A 221 14.37 7.59 4.18
N ARG A 222 13.86 8.73 4.62
CA ARG A 222 13.88 9.12 6.03
C ARG A 222 13.04 8.19 6.90
N MET A 223 11.82 7.85 6.48
CA MET A 223 10.97 6.89 7.17
C MET A 223 11.66 5.53 7.34
N LYS A 224 12.30 5.04 6.28
CA LYS A 224 13.04 3.76 6.32
C LYS A 224 14.14 3.79 7.38
N GLU A 225 14.95 4.86 7.42
CA GLU A 225 16.00 5.03 8.44
C GLU A 225 15.43 5.05 9.87
N ILE A 226 14.32 5.75 10.10
CA ILE A 226 13.68 5.82 11.42
C ILE A 226 13.21 4.44 11.86
N LEU A 227 12.49 3.71 11.00
CA LEU A 227 11.98 2.38 11.31
C LEU A 227 13.09 1.36 11.54
N GLU A 228 14.16 1.40 10.75
CA GLU A 228 15.33 0.53 10.92
C GLU A 228 16.04 0.79 12.26
N LYS A 229 16.20 2.06 12.65
CA LYS A 229 16.79 2.42 13.96
C LYS A 229 15.94 1.92 15.13
N LEU A 230 14.61 2.09 15.07
CA LEU A 230 13.69 1.59 16.10
C LEU A 230 13.79 0.05 16.23
N THR A 231 13.83 -0.65 15.12
CA THR A 231 13.89 -2.12 15.10
C THR A 231 15.23 -2.65 15.62
N LYS A 232 16.34 -1.99 15.31
CA LYS A 232 17.67 -2.35 15.84
C LYS A 232 17.74 -2.15 17.34
N LYS A 233 17.26 -1.02 17.86
CA LYS A 233 17.24 -0.71 19.30
C LYS A 233 16.48 -1.77 20.11
N GLN A 234 15.32 -2.23 19.60
CA GLN A 234 14.55 -3.29 20.26
C GLN A 234 15.31 -4.62 20.33
N LYS A 235 15.99 -5.00 19.23
CA LYS A 235 16.78 -6.25 19.21
C LYS A 235 17.92 -6.22 20.23
N THR A 236 18.59 -5.09 20.39
CA THR A 236 19.66 -4.91 21.36
C THR A 236 19.14 -5.06 22.81
N LEU A 237 17.99 -4.46 23.12
CA LEU A 237 17.37 -4.56 24.44
C LEU A 237 16.92 -5.99 24.77
N ASN A 238 16.41 -6.73 23.79
CA ASN A 238 15.97 -8.13 24.00
C ASN A 238 17.14 -9.12 24.13
N ASN A 239 18.33 -8.78 23.64
CA ASN A 239 19.52 -9.62 23.76
C ASN A 239 20.32 -9.33 25.03
N THR A 240 20.00 -8.33 25.82
CA THR A 240 20.63 -7.94 27.08
C THR A 240 19.83 -8.37 28.34
N ASN A 241 18.66 -8.97 28.13
CA ASN A 241 17.81 -9.60 29.13
C ASN A 241 17.83 -11.13 28.94
#